data_8f066e0d54183fc7a348b3ad24ac9dc2
#
_entry.id   8f066e0d54183fc7a348b3ad24ac9dc2
#
_cell.length_a   1.000
_cell.length_b   1.000
_cell.length_c   1.000
_cell.angle_alpha   90.00
_cell.angle_beta   90.00
_cell.angle_gamma   90.00
#
_symmetry.space_group_name_H-M   'P 1'
#
loop_
_entity.id
_entity.type
_entity.pdbx_description
1 polymer ?
#
loop_
_entity_poly.entity_id
_entity_poly.type
_entity_poly.pdbx_seq_one_letter_code
_entity_poly.pdbx_strand_id
1 'polypeptide(L)'
;FFAFAAAGASAAQIDTVAVFSAKMQREIPALVVVPDAGVGRRMPVLYLLHGFGGSYTTWQNITDLRPLADACGMIIACPDGENSWYWDSPLDPASQFETFVAQELPDWIDARYLTIPSREGRAVTGLSMGGHGALWVALRHKDRFGAAGSTSGGVDIRPFPDSWEMKKQLGELKDNPERW
;
A
#
# COMPACT_ATOMS: atom_id res chain seq x y z
N PHE A 1 -46.39 -4.56 21.79
CA PHE A 1 -45.22 -3.64 21.67
C PHE A 1 -44.07 -4.45 21.12
N PHE A 2 -43.79 -4.35 19.81
CA PHE A 2 -42.57 -4.85 19.21
C PHE A 2 -41.51 -3.78 19.39
N ALA A 3 -40.51 -4.03 20.23
CA ALA A 3 -39.30 -3.22 20.29
C ALA A 3 -38.47 -3.52 19.05
N PHE A 4 -38.44 -2.60 18.09
CA PHE A 4 -37.41 -2.59 17.07
C PHE A 4 -36.10 -2.22 17.78
N ALA A 5 -35.25 -3.20 18.00
CA ALA A 5 -33.85 -2.94 18.28
C ALA A 5 -33.28 -2.32 17.01
N ALA A 6 -33.00 -1.02 17.04
CA ALA A 6 -32.15 -0.41 16.01
C ALA A 6 -30.77 -1.10 16.12
N ALA A 7 -30.47 -2.00 15.20
CA ALA A 7 -29.13 -2.45 15.00
C ALA A 7 -28.36 -1.18 14.61
N GLY A 8 -27.52 -0.67 15.51
CA GLY A 8 -26.61 0.41 15.21
C GLY A 8 -25.79 -0.03 13.99
N ALA A 9 -25.85 0.75 12.91
CA ALA A 9 -25.00 0.52 11.77
C ALA A 9 -23.56 0.69 12.27
N SER A 10 -22.89 -0.42 12.56
CA SER A 10 -21.44 -0.41 12.77
C SER A 10 -20.82 -0.02 11.43
N ALA A 11 -19.80 0.80 11.47
CA ALA A 11 -19.08 1.25 10.28
C ALA A 11 -17.65 0.71 10.35
N ALA A 12 -17.02 0.50 9.19
CA ALA A 12 -15.61 0.13 9.13
C ALA A 12 -14.76 1.00 10.07
N GLN A 13 -13.80 0.40 10.71
CA GLN A 13 -12.90 1.05 11.66
C GLN A 13 -11.62 1.50 10.92
N ILE A 14 -11.04 2.61 11.37
CA ILE A 14 -9.77 3.12 10.86
C ILE A 14 -8.74 3.08 11.99
N ASP A 15 -7.67 2.33 11.75
CA ASP A 15 -6.52 2.26 12.63
C ASP A 15 -5.34 2.99 11.98
N THR A 16 -4.68 3.87 12.74
CA THR A 16 -3.37 4.40 12.37
C THR A 16 -2.32 3.59 13.11
N VAL A 17 -1.45 2.96 12.36
CA VAL A 17 -0.46 2.02 12.90
C VAL A 17 0.96 2.41 12.51
N ALA A 18 1.92 1.98 13.30
CA ALA A 18 3.34 2.06 12.99
C ALA A 18 3.86 0.63 12.77
N VAL A 19 4.37 0.37 11.58
CA VAL A 19 4.88 -0.94 11.18
C VAL A 19 6.39 -0.89 11.15
N PHE A 20 7.04 -1.66 12.03
CA PHE A 20 8.50 -1.72 12.06
C PHE A 20 9.02 -2.44 10.81
N SER A 21 9.81 -1.73 10.01
CA SER A 21 10.56 -2.31 8.90
C SER A 21 11.91 -2.82 9.41
N ALA A 22 12.11 -4.11 9.38
CA ALA A 22 13.39 -4.72 9.73
C ALA A 22 14.47 -4.37 8.70
N LYS A 23 14.08 -4.20 7.44
CA LYS A 23 15.00 -3.82 6.36
C LYS A 23 15.51 -2.38 6.51
N MET A 24 14.62 -1.44 6.91
CA MET A 24 14.96 -0.02 7.08
C MET A 24 15.31 0.35 8.52
N GLN A 25 15.15 -0.56 9.50
CA GLN A 25 15.41 -0.35 10.92
C GLN A 25 14.64 0.87 11.49
N ARG A 26 13.40 1.06 11.06
CA ARG A 26 12.54 2.15 11.51
C ARG A 26 11.06 1.81 11.37
N GLU A 27 10.21 2.55 12.04
CA GLU A 27 8.77 2.45 11.91
C GLU A 27 8.27 3.25 10.69
N ILE A 28 7.36 2.64 9.94
CA ILE A 28 6.67 3.24 8.80
C ILE A 28 5.18 3.35 9.16
N PRO A 29 4.59 4.53 9.12
CA PRO A 29 3.17 4.68 9.40
C PRO A 29 2.32 4.10 8.28
N ALA A 30 1.17 3.55 8.67
CA ALA A 30 0.14 3.11 7.74
C ALA A 30 -1.26 3.36 8.32
N LEU A 31 -2.23 3.58 7.45
CA LEU A 31 -3.64 3.62 7.80
C LEU A 31 -4.28 2.31 7.35
N VAL A 32 -5.01 1.65 8.26
CA VAL A 32 -5.69 0.39 7.98
C VAL A 32 -7.18 0.57 8.22
N VAL A 33 -7.98 0.30 7.19
CA VAL A 33 -9.45 0.33 7.27
C VAL A 33 -9.96 -1.09 7.31
N VAL A 34 -10.63 -1.44 8.41
CA VAL A 34 -11.17 -2.77 8.64
C VAL A 34 -12.69 -2.72 8.51
N PRO A 35 -13.30 -3.42 7.53
CA PRO A 35 -14.76 -3.41 7.36
C PRO A 35 -15.47 -4.08 8.51
N ASP A 36 -16.63 -3.55 8.88
CA ASP A 36 -17.48 -4.14 9.92
C ASP A 36 -18.09 -5.48 9.49
N ALA A 37 -18.46 -5.60 8.22
CA ALA A 37 -19.06 -6.82 7.65
C ALA A 37 -18.14 -8.05 7.68
N GLY A 38 -16.90 -7.90 8.11
CA GLY A 38 -15.87 -8.94 8.16
C GLY A 38 -15.68 -9.61 9.51
N VAL A 39 -16.44 -9.25 10.53
CA VAL A 39 -16.26 -9.82 11.86
C VAL A 39 -16.39 -11.35 11.80
N GLY A 40 -15.33 -12.05 12.19
CA GLY A 40 -15.26 -13.52 12.22
C GLY A 40 -14.96 -14.18 10.86
N ARG A 41 -14.70 -13.44 9.79
CA ARG A 41 -14.30 -13.98 8.47
C ARG A 41 -12.92 -13.50 8.06
N ARG A 42 -12.21 -14.35 7.32
CA ARG A 42 -10.98 -13.92 6.63
C ARG A 42 -11.34 -13.02 5.44
N MET A 43 -10.63 -11.90 5.32
CA MET A 43 -10.89 -10.87 4.31
C MET A 43 -9.69 -10.69 3.38
N PRO A 44 -9.92 -10.37 2.11
CA PRO A 44 -8.85 -9.90 1.24
C PRO A 44 -8.33 -8.53 1.70
N VAL A 45 -7.11 -8.20 1.28
CA VAL A 45 -6.46 -6.93 1.58
C VAL A 45 -6.14 -6.19 0.28
N LEU A 46 -6.53 -4.92 0.22
CA LEU A 46 -6.11 -3.98 -0.81
C LEU A 46 -5.00 -3.07 -0.24
N TYR A 47 -3.81 -3.14 -0.81
CA TYR A 47 -2.72 -2.20 -0.53
C TYR A 47 -2.87 -1.01 -1.48
N LEU A 48 -3.14 0.18 -0.92
CA LEU A 48 -3.51 1.38 -1.67
C LEU A 48 -2.40 2.44 -1.54
N LEU A 49 -1.60 2.57 -2.59
CA LEU A 49 -0.36 3.34 -2.61
C LEU A 49 -0.61 4.80 -3.04
N HIS A 50 -0.03 5.76 -2.31
CA HIS A 50 -0.15 7.19 -2.61
C HIS A 50 0.83 7.64 -3.70
N GLY A 51 0.57 8.80 -4.30
CA GLY A 51 1.44 9.46 -5.27
C GLY A 51 2.60 10.24 -4.63
N PHE A 52 3.52 10.75 -5.46
CA PHE A 52 4.63 11.58 -5.03
C PHE A 52 4.15 12.80 -4.20
N GLY A 53 4.82 13.07 -3.09
CA GLY A 53 4.45 14.13 -2.14
C GLY A 53 3.23 13.81 -1.26
N GLY A 54 2.67 12.59 -1.37
CA GLY A 54 1.60 12.10 -0.50
C GLY A 54 2.11 11.43 0.77
N SER A 55 1.19 10.80 1.49
CA SER A 55 1.46 10.04 2.71
C SER A 55 0.40 8.95 2.90
N TYR A 56 0.54 8.17 3.97
CA TYR A 56 -0.45 7.15 4.36
C TYR A 56 -1.88 7.69 4.57
N THR A 57 -2.04 9.01 4.79
CA THR A 57 -3.36 9.64 4.97
C THR A 57 -3.98 10.16 3.68
N THR A 58 -3.23 10.20 2.57
CA THR A 58 -3.66 10.85 1.32
C THR A 58 -5.02 10.38 0.85
N TRP A 59 -5.26 9.08 0.80
CA TRP A 59 -6.51 8.52 0.29
C TRP A 59 -7.70 8.84 1.20
N GLN A 60 -7.51 8.73 2.51
CA GLN A 60 -8.54 9.08 3.50
C GLN A 60 -8.90 10.57 3.48
N ASN A 61 -7.93 11.43 3.15
CA ASN A 61 -8.16 12.87 3.01
C ASN A 61 -8.93 13.22 1.71
N ILE A 62 -8.83 12.38 0.67
CA ILE A 62 -9.55 12.56 -0.59
C ILE A 62 -10.99 12.06 -0.45
N THR A 63 -11.18 10.91 0.18
CA THR A 63 -12.49 10.28 0.36
C THR A 63 -12.50 9.41 1.61
N ASP A 64 -13.66 9.31 2.26
CA ASP A 64 -13.83 8.35 3.35
C ASP A 64 -13.76 6.91 2.80
N LEU A 65 -12.75 6.16 3.22
CA LEU A 65 -12.51 4.80 2.76
C LEU A 65 -13.43 3.75 3.43
N ARG A 66 -14.10 4.10 4.54
CA ARG A 66 -14.95 3.15 5.27
C ARG A 66 -16.09 2.57 4.45
N PRO A 67 -16.91 3.39 3.74
CA PRO A 67 -17.96 2.84 2.90
C PRO A 67 -17.44 1.93 1.78
N LEU A 68 -16.23 2.20 1.26
CA LEU A 68 -15.61 1.37 0.25
C LEU A 68 -15.17 0.03 0.82
N ALA A 69 -14.52 0.03 2.00
CA ALA A 69 -14.12 -1.18 2.69
C ALA A 69 -15.31 -2.08 3.00
N ASP A 70 -16.41 -1.50 3.52
CA ASP A 70 -17.66 -2.23 3.83
C ASP A 70 -18.31 -2.79 2.57
N ALA A 71 -18.45 -1.99 1.51
CA ALA A 71 -19.08 -2.41 0.26
C ALA A 71 -18.33 -3.53 -0.45
N CYS A 72 -16.99 -3.51 -0.38
CA CYS A 72 -16.14 -4.51 -1.01
C CYS A 72 -15.82 -5.70 -0.08
N GLY A 73 -16.08 -5.59 1.22
CA GLY A 73 -15.75 -6.62 2.21
C GLY A 73 -14.25 -6.90 2.27
N MET A 74 -13.41 -5.87 2.16
CA MET A 74 -11.96 -5.99 2.16
C MET A 74 -11.29 -5.01 3.11
N ILE A 75 -10.18 -5.42 3.70
CA ILE A 75 -9.29 -4.52 4.43
C ILE A 75 -8.58 -3.62 3.43
N ILE A 76 -8.47 -2.32 3.71
CA ILE A 76 -7.67 -1.38 2.91
C ILE A 76 -6.47 -0.93 3.74
N ALA A 77 -5.26 -1.15 3.26
CA ALA A 77 -4.03 -0.74 3.90
C ALA A 77 -3.35 0.35 3.06
N CYS A 78 -3.18 1.53 3.62
CA CYS A 78 -2.54 2.67 2.99
C CYS A 78 -1.20 2.93 3.69
N PRO A 79 -0.08 2.35 3.23
CA PRO A 79 1.23 2.62 3.81
C PRO A 79 1.74 4.00 3.42
N ASP A 80 2.60 4.59 4.27
CA ASP A 80 3.49 5.62 3.80
C ASP A 80 4.55 5.01 2.88
N GLY A 81 4.81 5.66 1.78
CA GLY A 81 5.83 5.28 0.82
C GLY A 81 6.85 6.39 0.62
N GLU A 82 6.70 7.52 1.34
CA GLU A 82 7.50 8.73 1.16
C GLU A 82 7.61 9.11 -0.34
N ASN A 83 8.76 9.54 -0.80
CA ASN A 83 9.05 9.80 -2.22
C ASN A 83 9.94 8.71 -2.83
N SER A 84 9.74 7.45 -2.38
CA SER A 84 10.61 6.32 -2.70
C SER A 84 10.34 5.66 -4.06
N TRP A 85 9.23 6.00 -4.72
CA TRP A 85 8.74 5.27 -5.90
C TRP A 85 8.45 3.79 -5.63
N TYR A 86 8.41 3.41 -4.35
CA TYR A 86 8.25 2.03 -3.88
C TYR A 86 9.37 1.10 -4.35
N TRP A 87 10.59 1.65 -4.49
CA TRP A 87 11.80 0.89 -4.77
C TRP A 87 12.55 0.55 -3.49
N ASP A 88 13.39 -0.47 -3.59
CA ASP A 88 14.52 -0.66 -2.69
C ASP A 88 15.69 0.13 -3.26
N SER A 89 16.00 1.27 -2.67
CA SER A 89 17.08 2.13 -3.14
C SER A 89 18.44 1.45 -2.97
N PRO A 90 19.25 1.34 -4.03
CA PRO A 90 20.64 0.89 -3.90
C PRO A 90 21.56 1.93 -3.26
N LEU A 91 21.07 3.15 -3.03
CA LEU A 91 21.86 4.26 -2.50
C LEU A 91 21.53 4.58 -1.06
N ASP A 92 20.31 4.24 -0.61
CA ASP A 92 19.84 4.58 0.73
C ASP A 92 19.24 3.35 1.43
N PRO A 93 19.93 2.80 2.45
CA PRO A 93 19.41 1.67 3.20
C PRO A 93 18.16 2.00 4.03
N ALA A 94 17.84 3.28 4.24
CA ALA A 94 16.63 3.72 4.92
C ALA A 94 15.42 3.87 3.96
N SER A 95 15.61 3.60 2.65
CA SER A 95 14.57 3.64 1.62
C SER A 95 14.46 2.29 0.89
N GLN A 96 13.82 1.31 1.54
CA GLN A 96 13.66 -0.07 1.06
C GLN A 96 12.17 -0.41 0.99
N PHE A 97 11.43 0.37 0.21
CA PHE A 97 9.97 0.32 0.21
C PHE A 97 9.39 -0.79 -0.66
N GLU A 98 10.13 -1.36 -1.62
CA GLU A 98 9.72 -2.58 -2.32
C GLU A 98 9.61 -3.74 -1.32
N THR A 99 10.67 -3.98 -0.54
CA THR A 99 10.65 -5.01 0.51
C THR A 99 9.56 -4.74 1.54
N PHE A 100 9.40 -3.49 1.98
CA PHE A 100 8.38 -3.13 2.95
C PHE A 100 6.97 -3.46 2.46
N VAL A 101 6.60 -3.00 1.26
CA VAL A 101 5.24 -3.18 0.72
C VAL A 101 4.99 -4.61 0.26
N ALA A 102 6.01 -5.30 -0.27
CA ALA A 102 5.84 -6.67 -0.78
C ALA A 102 5.84 -7.73 0.31
N GLN A 103 6.56 -7.51 1.41
CA GLN A 103 6.83 -8.55 2.40
C GLN A 103 6.43 -8.10 3.82
N GLU A 104 7.08 -7.07 4.37
CA GLU A 104 6.98 -6.73 5.79
C GLU A 104 5.57 -6.26 6.18
N LEU A 105 4.97 -5.37 5.39
CA LEU A 105 3.62 -4.88 5.64
C LEU A 105 2.56 -5.98 5.50
N PRO A 106 2.54 -6.82 4.43
CA PRO A 106 1.61 -7.94 4.35
C PRO A 106 1.74 -8.92 5.51
N ASP A 107 2.95 -9.29 5.91
CA ASP A 107 3.17 -10.22 7.01
C ASP A 107 2.71 -9.61 8.35
N TRP A 108 2.93 -8.30 8.53
CA TRP A 108 2.45 -7.56 9.71
C TRP A 108 0.92 -7.49 9.77
N ILE A 109 0.26 -7.23 8.64
CA ILE A 109 -1.21 -7.17 8.50
C ILE A 109 -1.81 -8.56 8.77
N ASP A 110 -1.26 -9.60 8.17
CA ASP A 110 -1.76 -10.98 8.34
C ASP A 110 -1.64 -11.47 9.80
N ALA A 111 -0.63 -11.00 10.52
CA ALA A 111 -0.44 -11.34 11.94
C ALA A 111 -1.46 -10.64 12.88
N ARG A 112 -2.09 -9.56 12.46
CA ARG A 112 -2.93 -8.70 13.32
C ARG A 112 -4.40 -8.68 12.92
N TYR A 113 -4.70 -8.92 11.66
CA TYR A 113 -6.07 -8.90 11.14
C TYR A 113 -6.44 -10.26 10.56
N LEU A 114 -7.73 -10.55 10.53
CA LEU A 114 -8.22 -11.82 9.99
C LEU A 114 -8.25 -11.77 8.45
N THR A 115 -7.09 -11.96 7.84
CA THR A 115 -6.88 -11.87 6.40
C THR A 115 -6.92 -13.24 5.70
N ILE A 116 -7.01 -13.23 4.37
CA ILE A 116 -6.67 -14.37 3.51
C ILE A 116 -5.17 -14.27 3.19
N PRO A 117 -4.28 -15.00 3.90
CA PRO A 117 -2.84 -14.80 3.86
C PRO A 117 -2.18 -15.49 2.65
N SER A 118 -2.79 -15.35 1.48
CA SER A 118 -2.28 -15.90 0.21
C SER A 118 -2.34 -14.83 -0.88
N ARG A 119 -1.67 -15.08 -2.02
CA ARG A 119 -1.65 -14.14 -3.13
C ARG A 119 -3.06 -13.80 -3.65
N GLU A 120 -3.98 -14.75 -3.62
CA GLU A 120 -5.37 -14.58 -4.06
C GLU A 120 -6.14 -13.60 -3.16
N GLY A 121 -5.73 -13.47 -1.91
CA GLY A 121 -6.28 -12.53 -0.93
C GLY A 121 -5.64 -11.15 -0.97
N ARG A 122 -4.67 -10.86 -1.84
CA ARG A 122 -3.94 -9.59 -1.86
C ARG A 122 -4.01 -8.91 -3.22
N ALA A 123 -4.41 -7.65 -3.21
CA ALA A 123 -4.37 -6.76 -4.34
C ALA A 123 -3.55 -5.51 -4.01
N VAL A 124 -2.89 -4.91 -4.98
CA VAL A 124 -2.18 -3.65 -4.83
C VAL A 124 -2.57 -2.68 -5.94
N THR A 125 -2.82 -1.43 -5.58
CA THR A 125 -3.13 -0.37 -6.55
C THR A 125 -2.63 0.97 -6.04
N GLY A 126 -2.62 1.98 -6.90
CA GLY A 126 -2.21 3.31 -6.50
C GLY A 126 -2.28 4.33 -7.62
N LEU A 127 -1.96 5.58 -7.29
CA LEU A 127 -2.00 6.73 -8.19
C LEU A 127 -0.58 7.23 -8.47
N SER A 128 -0.26 7.56 -9.73
CA SER A 128 1.00 8.19 -10.13
C SER A 128 2.22 7.36 -9.66
N MET A 129 3.06 7.87 -8.77
CA MET A 129 4.13 7.11 -8.12
C MET A 129 3.61 5.80 -7.50
N GLY A 130 2.44 5.83 -6.85
CA GLY A 130 1.79 4.63 -6.30
C GLY A 130 1.28 3.68 -7.38
N GLY A 131 0.84 4.21 -8.52
CA GLY A 131 0.46 3.41 -9.69
C GLY A 131 1.67 2.69 -10.32
N HIS A 132 2.82 3.36 -10.36
CA HIS A 132 4.11 2.74 -10.69
C HIS A 132 4.46 1.64 -9.68
N GLY A 133 4.46 1.99 -8.39
CA GLY A 133 4.80 1.07 -7.31
C GLY A 133 3.93 -0.17 -7.28
N ALA A 134 2.63 -0.03 -7.54
CA ALA A 134 1.71 -1.16 -7.61
C ALA A 134 2.09 -2.18 -8.70
N LEU A 135 2.42 -1.70 -9.91
CA LEU A 135 2.89 -2.57 -10.99
C LEU A 135 4.27 -3.13 -10.70
N TRP A 136 5.18 -2.30 -10.21
CA TRP A 136 6.54 -2.70 -9.85
C TRP A 136 6.54 -3.85 -8.85
N VAL A 137 5.85 -3.65 -7.73
CA VAL A 137 5.79 -4.64 -6.63
C VAL A 137 5.09 -5.92 -7.10
N ALA A 138 3.92 -5.80 -7.76
CA ALA A 138 3.16 -6.99 -8.15
C ALA A 138 3.87 -7.84 -9.23
N LEU A 139 4.56 -7.21 -10.19
CA LEU A 139 5.27 -7.94 -11.24
C LEU A 139 6.53 -8.66 -10.72
N ARG A 140 7.18 -8.09 -9.72
CA ARG A 140 8.38 -8.66 -9.11
C ARG A 140 8.07 -9.69 -8.01
N HIS A 141 6.90 -9.56 -7.36
CA HIS A 141 6.45 -10.42 -6.26
C HIS A 141 5.13 -11.12 -6.62
N LYS A 142 5.13 -11.86 -7.73
CA LYS A 142 3.95 -12.57 -8.27
C LYS A 142 3.39 -13.63 -7.32
N ASP A 143 4.21 -14.12 -6.42
CA ASP A 143 3.84 -15.06 -5.34
C ASP A 143 3.09 -14.36 -4.20
N ARG A 144 3.17 -13.04 -4.09
CA ARG A 144 2.58 -12.25 -3.01
C ARG A 144 1.25 -11.59 -3.37
N PHE A 145 1.08 -11.16 -4.62
CA PHE A 145 -0.11 -10.42 -5.08
C PHE A 145 -0.83 -11.15 -6.21
N GLY A 146 -2.16 -11.30 -6.06
CA GLY A 146 -3.04 -11.91 -7.06
C GLY A 146 -3.58 -10.92 -8.08
N ALA A 147 -3.67 -9.64 -7.71
CA ALA A 147 -4.17 -8.59 -8.57
C ALA A 147 -3.37 -7.28 -8.39
N ALA A 148 -3.25 -6.53 -9.47
CA ALA A 148 -2.66 -5.20 -9.46
C ALA A 148 -3.48 -4.24 -10.33
N GLY A 149 -3.57 -2.98 -9.89
CA GLY A 149 -4.15 -1.87 -10.63
C GLY A 149 -3.20 -0.68 -10.66
N SER A 150 -3.31 0.17 -11.67
CA SER A 150 -2.49 1.38 -11.77
C SER A 150 -3.34 2.52 -12.33
N THR A 151 -3.35 3.65 -11.63
CA THR A 151 -3.94 4.88 -12.12
C THR A 151 -2.81 5.87 -12.41
N SER A 152 -2.64 6.21 -13.69
CA SER A 152 -1.60 7.15 -14.16
C SER A 152 -0.18 6.83 -13.65
N GLY A 153 0.15 5.55 -13.52
CA GLY A 153 1.49 5.13 -13.10
C GLY A 153 2.55 5.41 -14.17
N GLY A 154 3.74 5.83 -13.75
CA GLY A 154 4.89 6.00 -14.62
C GLY A 154 5.46 4.64 -15.02
N VAL A 155 5.07 4.10 -16.18
CA VAL A 155 5.53 2.79 -16.66
C VAL A 155 6.87 2.84 -17.39
N ASP A 156 7.25 4.01 -17.90
CA ASP A 156 8.60 4.31 -18.36
C ASP A 156 9.06 5.64 -17.76
N ILE A 157 10.01 5.58 -16.86
CA ILE A 157 10.51 6.73 -16.10
C ILE A 157 11.73 7.39 -16.77
N ARG A 158 12.39 6.71 -17.70
CA ARG A 158 13.63 7.15 -18.36
C ARG A 158 13.52 8.50 -19.07
N PRO A 159 12.37 8.89 -19.65
CA PRO A 159 12.21 10.23 -20.24
C PRO A 159 12.27 11.39 -19.23
N PHE A 160 12.20 11.11 -17.93
CA PHE A 160 12.05 12.10 -16.85
C PHE A 160 13.12 11.96 -15.76
N PRO A 161 14.41 11.76 -16.07
CA PRO A 161 15.42 11.39 -15.07
C PRO A 161 15.63 12.45 -13.98
N ASP A 162 15.33 13.72 -14.29
CA ASP A 162 15.51 14.85 -13.38
C ASP A 162 14.27 15.18 -12.55
N SER A 163 13.18 14.42 -12.72
CA SER A 163 11.90 14.70 -12.08
C SER A 163 11.67 13.86 -10.82
N TRP A 164 10.81 14.38 -9.93
CA TRP A 164 10.25 13.65 -8.78
C TRP A 164 11.28 12.89 -7.93
N GLU A 165 12.46 13.47 -7.77
CA GLU A 165 13.54 12.97 -6.91
C GLU A 165 14.04 11.54 -7.24
N MET A 166 13.71 10.99 -8.40
CA MET A 166 14.09 9.62 -8.78
C MET A 166 15.59 9.37 -8.70
N LYS A 167 16.41 10.38 -8.99
CA LYS A 167 17.86 10.27 -8.85
C LYS A 167 18.33 9.99 -7.43
N LYS A 168 17.60 10.44 -6.41
CA LYS A 168 17.94 10.15 -5.01
C LYS A 168 17.82 8.67 -4.73
N GLN A 169 16.94 7.99 -5.44
CA GLN A 169 16.70 6.55 -5.28
C GLN A 169 17.64 5.71 -6.14
N LEU A 170 17.83 6.09 -7.41
CA LEU A 170 18.47 5.25 -8.43
C LEU A 170 19.88 5.73 -8.82
N GLY A 171 20.24 6.98 -8.53
CA GLY A 171 21.42 7.65 -9.06
C GLY A 171 21.16 8.27 -10.44
N GLU A 172 22.19 8.90 -11.02
CA GLU A 172 22.09 9.52 -12.33
C GLU A 172 21.89 8.44 -13.41
N LEU A 173 20.91 8.65 -14.31
CA LEU A 173 20.61 7.71 -15.40
C LEU A 173 21.85 7.43 -16.27
N LYS A 174 22.64 8.46 -16.60
CA LYS A 174 23.82 8.34 -17.44
C LYS A 174 24.91 7.43 -16.85
N ASP A 175 24.98 7.37 -15.50
CA ASP A 175 26.01 6.62 -14.78
C ASP A 175 25.52 5.24 -14.32
N ASN A 176 24.19 5.02 -14.31
CA ASN A 176 23.54 3.81 -13.79
C ASN A 176 22.31 3.40 -14.64
N PRO A 177 22.47 3.27 -15.98
CA PRO A 177 21.30 3.03 -16.86
C PRO A 177 20.57 1.72 -16.57
N GLU A 178 21.22 0.76 -15.93
CA GLU A 178 20.65 -0.54 -15.54
C GLU A 178 19.66 -0.46 -14.38
N ARG A 179 19.60 0.67 -13.68
CA ARG A 179 18.70 0.90 -12.55
C ARG A 179 17.39 1.59 -12.95
N TRP A 180 17.30 2.07 -14.20
CA TRP A 180 16.21 2.92 -14.67
C TRP A 180 15.22 2.19 -15.60
#